data_45c335696448f2d662dad58b10ecad00
#
_entry.id   45c335696448f2d662dad58b10ecad00
#
_cell.length_a   1.000
_cell.length_b   1.000
_cell.length_c   1.000
_cell.angle_alpha   90.00
_cell.angle_beta   90.00
_cell.angle_gamma   90.00
#
_symmetry.space_group_name_H-M   'P 1'
#
loop_
_entity.id
_entity.type
_entity.pdbx_description
1 polymer ?
#
loop_
_entity_poly.entity_id
_entity_poly.type
_entity_poly.pdbx_seq_one_letter_code
_entity_poly.pdbx_strand_id
1 'polypeptide(L)'
;EMLWSLVGSEMCIRDSHEGDKNPPKLRQDNEVETSPGFKNAFKKIASGGWIGVSSNPDYDGMGLPFRMAAAVSEYWQGANMSFALCNLLSQGLIDALTLVGTDKEKELYLPKLINGSWTGTMNLTEPQSGTDLSTIKTKAVNDGKNWRIKGQKIYITYGEHDFSENIIHLVLAKTEGAPEGIKGISTFIIPKYLINDDGSLGDRNDLKCISLEHKLGIKASPTAVMSYGEDNEGAIGYMLGEEGKGIEYMFIMMNRARFDVGLQGMAIAETARQKAIEYAKTRVQGIPINKNKGTPIIGHGDIKRQLLIMRSLTEAMR
;
A
#
# COMPACT_ATOMS: atom_id res chain seq x y z
N GLU A 1 -5.51 12.51 21.21
CA GLU A 1 -5.27 13.91 20.75
C GLU A 1 -3.95 14.05 19.99
N MET A 2 -2.83 13.49 20.46
CA MET A 2 -1.52 13.61 19.78
C MET A 2 -1.46 12.92 18.41
N LEU A 3 -2.05 11.73 18.24
CA LEU A 3 -2.18 11.05 16.94
C LEU A 3 -3.17 11.79 16.02
N TRP A 4 -4.23 12.38 16.54
CA TRP A 4 -5.13 13.24 15.79
C TRP A 4 -4.46 14.53 15.32
N SER A 5 -3.55 15.12 16.10
CA SER A 5 -2.81 16.31 15.70
C SER A 5 -1.69 16.04 14.70
N LEU A 6 -1.14 14.82 14.69
CA LEU A 6 -0.07 14.42 13.75
C LEU A 6 -0.61 13.91 12.41
N VAL A 7 -1.80 13.32 12.39
CA VAL A 7 -2.40 12.68 11.21
C VAL A 7 -3.78 13.23 10.86
N GLY A 8 -4.47 13.87 11.81
CA GLY A 8 -5.90 14.16 11.74
C GLY A 8 -6.31 15.63 11.80
N SER A 9 -5.38 16.58 11.78
CA SER A 9 -5.78 17.97 11.56
C SER A 9 -6.21 18.19 10.10
N GLU A 10 -6.85 19.30 9.83
CA GLU A 10 -7.44 19.74 8.54
C GLU A 10 -6.75 19.27 7.24
N MET A 11 -5.48 18.88 7.30
CA MET A 11 -4.69 18.37 6.17
C MET A 11 -5.28 17.09 5.56
N CYS A 12 -5.64 16.08 6.36
CA CYS A 12 -5.99 14.76 5.82
C CYS A 12 -7.37 14.70 5.15
N ILE A 13 -8.38 15.38 5.68
CA ILE A 13 -9.74 15.36 5.10
C ILE A 13 -9.81 16.24 3.85
N ARG A 14 -9.17 17.41 3.87
CA ARG A 14 -9.02 18.26 2.69
C ARG A 14 -8.16 17.58 1.64
N ASP A 15 -7.06 16.96 2.03
CA ASP A 15 -6.10 16.32 1.13
C ASP A 15 -6.67 15.09 0.43
N SER A 16 -7.62 14.34 1.03
CA SER A 16 -8.29 13.25 0.33
C SER A 16 -9.17 13.74 -0.82
N HIS A 17 -9.91 14.84 -0.62
CA HIS A 17 -10.70 15.49 -1.68
C HIS A 17 -9.81 16.21 -2.71
N GLU A 18 -8.75 16.89 -2.27
CA GLU A 18 -7.79 17.53 -3.16
C GLU A 18 -6.99 16.49 -3.95
N GLY A 19 -6.61 15.37 -3.35
CA GLY A 19 -5.96 14.27 -4.03
C GLY A 19 -6.83 13.66 -5.13
N ASP A 20 -8.12 13.47 -4.89
CA ASP A 20 -9.06 12.96 -5.91
C ASP A 20 -9.28 13.95 -7.06
N LYS A 21 -9.22 15.27 -6.79
CA LYS A 21 -9.28 16.32 -7.82
C LYS A 21 -7.96 16.49 -8.58
N ASN A 22 -6.86 16.25 -7.92
CA ASN A 22 -5.50 16.34 -8.45
C ASN A 22 -4.81 14.97 -8.37
N PRO A 23 -5.25 13.99 -9.17
CA PRO A 23 -4.69 12.64 -9.14
C PRO A 23 -3.23 12.64 -9.60
N PRO A 24 -2.47 11.59 -9.27
CA PRO A 24 -1.09 11.42 -9.73
C PRO A 24 -0.98 11.54 -11.25
N LYS A 25 0.15 12.05 -11.71
CA LYS A 25 0.43 12.24 -13.14
C LYS A 25 1.68 11.49 -13.55
N LEU A 26 1.54 10.71 -14.62
CA LEU A 26 2.70 10.11 -15.28
C LEU A 26 3.38 11.20 -16.15
N ARG A 27 4.67 11.39 -15.93
CA ARG A 27 5.50 12.31 -16.70
C ARG A 27 6.11 11.63 -17.92
N GLN A 28 6.70 12.41 -18.80
CA GLN A 28 7.34 11.89 -20.04
C GLN A 28 8.56 11.01 -19.77
N ASP A 29 9.20 11.18 -18.60
CA ASP A 29 10.33 10.37 -18.14
C ASP A 29 9.92 9.06 -17.43
N ASN A 30 8.65 8.69 -17.52
CA ASN A 30 8.02 7.54 -16.84
C ASN A 30 8.06 7.61 -15.30
N GLU A 31 8.36 8.77 -14.74
CA GLU A 31 8.19 9.04 -13.31
C GLU A 31 6.76 9.49 -13.00
N VAL A 32 6.29 9.23 -11.79
CA VAL A 32 4.97 9.63 -11.35
C VAL A 32 5.08 10.74 -10.32
N GLU A 33 4.49 11.90 -10.63
CA GLU A 33 4.26 12.97 -9.68
C GLU A 33 3.01 12.64 -8.87
N THR A 34 3.16 12.49 -7.55
CA THR A 34 2.05 12.16 -6.65
C THR A 34 1.17 13.38 -6.35
N SER A 35 -0.03 13.12 -5.82
CA SER A 35 -0.98 14.16 -5.44
C SER A 35 -0.37 15.15 -4.45
N PRO A 36 -0.78 16.44 -4.48
CA PRO A 36 -0.26 17.47 -3.59
C PRO A 36 -0.32 17.06 -2.12
N GLY A 37 0.72 17.37 -1.36
CA GLY A 37 0.80 17.08 0.08
C GLY A 37 1.33 15.68 0.44
N PHE A 38 1.24 14.68 -0.43
CA PHE A 38 1.64 13.30 -0.14
C PHE A 38 3.11 13.16 0.24
N LYS A 39 3.99 13.80 -0.47
CA LYS A 39 5.44 13.82 -0.18
C LYS A 39 5.76 14.33 1.23
N ASN A 40 5.12 15.44 1.63
CA ASN A 40 5.31 16.02 2.96
C ASN A 40 4.67 15.14 4.05
N ALA A 41 3.50 14.57 3.81
CA ALA A 41 2.83 13.67 4.73
C ALA A 41 3.67 12.40 4.96
N PHE A 42 4.20 11.79 3.89
CA PHE A 42 5.04 10.61 3.99
C PHE A 42 6.31 10.88 4.79
N LYS A 43 7.00 12.00 4.50
CA LYS A 43 8.19 12.41 5.25
C LYS A 43 7.92 12.57 6.76
N LYS A 44 6.77 13.15 7.14
CA LYS A 44 6.40 13.29 8.56
C LYS A 44 6.13 11.94 9.23
N ILE A 45 5.45 11.03 8.53
CA ILE A 45 5.17 9.67 9.04
C ILE A 45 6.47 8.88 9.19
N ALA A 46 7.33 8.90 8.19
CA ALA A 46 8.62 8.24 8.20
C ALA A 46 9.53 8.77 9.33
N SER A 47 9.69 10.10 9.42
CA SER A 47 10.53 10.73 10.47
C SER A 47 10.01 10.51 11.89
N GLY A 48 8.70 10.23 12.06
CA GLY A 48 8.10 9.85 13.33
C GLY A 48 8.24 8.37 13.68
N GLY A 49 8.83 7.54 12.80
CA GLY A 49 8.98 6.09 12.98
C GLY A 49 7.67 5.30 12.83
N TRP A 50 6.59 5.94 12.40
CA TRP A 50 5.24 5.34 12.37
C TRP A 50 5.09 4.20 11.36
N ILE A 51 6.03 4.05 10.42
CA ILE A 51 6.06 2.92 9.47
C ILE A 51 6.47 1.64 10.21
N GLY A 52 7.49 1.72 11.07
CA GLY A 52 8.07 0.57 11.76
C GLY A 52 7.43 0.20 13.11
N VAL A 53 6.16 0.55 13.36
CA VAL A 53 5.51 0.37 14.68
C VAL A 53 5.62 -1.04 15.23
N SER A 54 5.34 -2.07 14.43
CA SER A 54 5.43 -3.48 14.84
C SER A 54 6.65 -4.22 14.28
N SER A 55 7.54 -3.52 13.60
CA SER A 55 8.73 -4.11 13.01
C SER A 55 9.80 -4.40 14.06
N ASN A 56 10.71 -5.34 13.75
CA ASN A 56 11.75 -5.78 14.67
C ASN A 56 12.73 -4.62 14.99
N PRO A 57 13.02 -4.37 16.29
CA PRO A 57 14.01 -3.38 16.74
C PRO A 57 15.42 -3.61 16.19
N ASP A 58 15.82 -4.83 15.87
CA ASP A 58 17.12 -5.12 15.26
C ASP A 58 17.30 -4.46 13.89
N TYR A 59 16.20 -4.03 13.26
CA TYR A 59 16.15 -3.34 11.97
C TYR A 59 15.48 -1.95 12.08
N ASP A 60 15.67 -1.26 13.17
CA ASP A 60 15.14 0.10 13.46
C ASP A 60 13.61 0.17 13.65
N GLY A 61 12.93 -0.96 13.91
CA GLY A 61 11.51 -0.99 14.25
C GLY A 61 11.24 -0.64 15.70
N MET A 62 10.00 -0.26 16.03
CA MET A 62 9.60 0.04 17.41
C MET A 62 9.35 -1.22 18.26
N GLY A 63 9.17 -2.39 17.67
CA GLY A 63 8.88 -3.66 18.35
C GLY A 63 7.56 -3.70 19.12
N LEU A 64 6.62 -2.79 18.83
CA LEU A 64 5.34 -2.74 19.51
C LEU A 64 4.41 -3.87 19.04
N PRO A 65 3.47 -4.32 19.87
CA PRO A 65 2.51 -5.34 19.48
C PRO A 65 1.75 -4.97 18.21
N PHE A 66 1.47 -5.96 17.34
CA PHE A 66 0.74 -5.79 16.08
C PHE A 66 -0.57 -5.00 16.22
N ARG A 67 -1.31 -5.18 17.31
CA ARG A 67 -2.53 -4.41 17.60
C ARG A 67 -2.30 -2.89 17.67
N MET A 68 -1.08 -2.44 18.04
CA MET A 68 -0.74 -1.02 18.01
C MET A 68 -0.55 -0.53 16.58
N ALA A 69 0.11 -1.32 15.74
CA ALA A 69 0.24 -1.01 14.31
C ALA A 69 -1.14 -0.98 13.63
N ALA A 70 -2.05 -1.91 13.98
CA ALA A 70 -3.42 -1.92 13.50
C ALA A 70 -4.19 -0.65 13.90
N ALA A 71 -4.08 -0.19 15.15
CA ALA A 71 -4.71 1.04 15.60
C ALA A 71 -4.16 2.27 14.87
N VAL A 72 -2.85 2.34 14.64
CA VAL A 72 -2.22 3.42 13.84
C VAL A 72 -2.70 3.37 12.40
N SER A 73 -2.78 2.17 11.80
CA SER A 73 -3.31 1.97 10.44
C SER A 73 -4.77 2.42 10.31
N GLU A 74 -5.62 2.16 11.32
CA GLU A 74 -7.01 2.65 11.35
C GLU A 74 -7.07 4.17 11.16
N TYR A 75 -6.23 4.93 11.88
CA TYR A 75 -6.18 6.40 11.74
C TYR A 75 -5.73 6.82 10.34
N TRP A 76 -4.73 6.19 9.75
CA TRP A 76 -4.27 6.52 8.41
C TRP A 76 -5.31 6.22 7.34
N GLN A 77 -5.94 5.05 7.42
CA GLN A 77 -6.99 4.64 6.48
C GLN A 77 -8.21 5.56 6.57
N GLY A 78 -8.62 5.92 7.78
CA GLY A 78 -9.74 6.84 8.01
C GLY A 78 -9.45 8.28 7.56
N ALA A 79 -8.20 8.71 7.65
CA ALA A 79 -7.77 10.04 7.24
C ALA A 79 -7.62 10.17 5.72
N ASN A 80 -6.83 9.29 5.09
CA ASN A 80 -6.61 9.27 3.64
C ASN A 80 -6.24 7.86 3.17
N MET A 81 -7.23 7.08 2.76
CA MET A 81 -7.02 5.71 2.29
C MET A 81 -6.12 5.64 1.05
N SER A 82 -6.22 6.59 0.12
CA SER A 82 -5.36 6.62 -1.07
C SER A 82 -3.88 6.68 -0.71
N PHE A 83 -3.55 7.48 0.30
CA PHE A 83 -2.19 7.61 0.80
C PHE A 83 -1.74 6.37 1.60
N ALA A 84 -2.60 5.86 2.47
CA ALA A 84 -2.29 4.74 3.37
C ALA A 84 -1.99 3.42 2.63
N LEU A 85 -2.47 3.27 1.39
CA LEU A 85 -2.20 2.09 0.55
C LEU A 85 -0.71 1.86 0.27
N CYS A 86 0.12 2.90 0.22
CA CYS A 86 1.57 2.73 0.05
C CYS A 86 2.19 1.98 1.23
N ASN A 87 1.86 2.40 2.45
CA ASN A 87 2.38 1.74 3.65
C ASN A 87 1.87 0.30 3.80
N LEU A 88 0.61 0.04 3.43
CA LEU A 88 0.04 -1.30 3.44
C LEU A 88 0.91 -2.30 2.66
N LEU A 89 1.32 -1.93 1.45
CA LEU A 89 2.14 -2.79 0.60
C LEU A 89 3.57 -2.91 1.12
N SER A 90 4.15 -1.81 1.61
CA SER A 90 5.48 -1.82 2.23
C SER A 90 5.54 -2.75 3.45
N GLN A 91 4.51 -2.74 4.30
CA GLN A 91 4.41 -3.66 5.45
C GLN A 91 4.35 -5.13 5.00
N GLY A 92 3.61 -5.44 3.93
CA GLY A 92 3.57 -6.80 3.39
C GLY A 92 4.93 -7.29 2.90
N LEU A 93 5.72 -6.41 2.26
CA LEU A 93 7.09 -6.74 1.85
C LEU A 93 8.02 -6.93 3.05
N ILE A 94 7.91 -6.07 4.08
CA ILE A 94 8.66 -6.23 5.34
C ILE A 94 8.38 -7.59 5.97
N ASP A 95 7.10 -8.00 6.05
CA ASP A 95 6.71 -9.30 6.59
C ASP A 95 7.28 -10.46 5.76
N ALA A 96 7.22 -10.38 4.42
CA ALA A 96 7.77 -11.40 3.54
C ALA A 96 9.30 -11.52 3.69
N LEU A 97 10.04 -10.41 3.67
CA LEU A 97 11.49 -10.39 3.89
C LEU A 97 11.88 -10.91 5.27
N THR A 98 11.15 -10.53 6.31
CA THR A 98 11.41 -11.00 7.68
C THR A 98 11.30 -12.51 7.79
N LEU A 99 10.32 -13.13 7.13
CA LEU A 99 10.05 -14.57 7.20
C LEU A 99 10.91 -15.39 6.25
N VAL A 100 11.19 -14.89 5.06
CA VAL A 100 11.79 -15.68 3.97
C VAL A 100 13.18 -15.19 3.56
N GLY A 101 13.47 -13.91 3.75
CA GLY A 101 14.75 -13.32 3.35
C GLY A 101 15.95 -13.93 4.07
N THR A 102 17.07 -14.03 3.39
CA THR A 102 18.38 -14.32 3.99
C THR A 102 18.80 -13.19 4.93
N ASP A 103 19.74 -13.45 5.84
CA ASP A 103 20.24 -12.42 6.76
C ASP A 103 20.80 -11.21 6.00
N LYS A 104 21.53 -11.44 4.90
CA LYS A 104 22.03 -10.38 4.02
C LYS A 104 20.91 -9.53 3.41
N GLU A 105 19.84 -10.15 2.94
CA GLU A 105 18.67 -9.42 2.40
C GLU A 105 17.96 -8.63 3.49
N LYS A 106 17.80 -9.21 4.68
CA LYS A 106 17.19 -8.51 5.82
C LYS A 106 18.00 -7.28 6.22
N GLU A 107 19.31 -7.41 6.36
CA GLU A 107 20.20 -6.28 6.69
C GLU A 107 20.18 -5.20 5.62
N LEU A 108 20.07 -5.56 4.34
CA LEU A 108 20.07 -4.62 3.23
C LEU A 108 18.73 -3.86 3.07
N TYR A 109 17.61 -4.58 3.16
CA TYR A 109 16.31 -4.01 2.80
C TYR A 109 15.48 -3.54 4.01
N LEU A 110 15.47 -4.29 5.13
CA LEU A 110 14.55 -4.02 6.23
C LEU A 110 14.75 -2.65 6.87
N PRO A 111 15.95 -2.19 7.22
CA PRO A 111 16.13 -0.88 7.83
C PRO A 111 15.57 0.26 6.96
N LYS A 112 15.81 0.19 5.65
CA LYS A 112 15.36 1.21 4.69
C LYS A 112 13.85 1.19 4.45
N LEU A 113 13.23 0.02 4.46
CA LEU A 113 11.77 -0.13 4.35
C LEU A 113 11.07 0.30 5.65
N ILE A 114 11.62 -0.06 6.81
CA ILE A 114 11.07 0.23 8.13
C ILE A 114 11.14 1.72 8.46
N ASN A 115 12.23 2.40 8.11
CA ASN A 115 12.36 3.84 8.32
C ASN A 115 11.66 4.69 7.23
N GLY A 116 11.18 4.06 6.15
CA GLY A 116 10.47 4.72 5.06
C GLY A 116 11.34 5.39 4.02
N SER A 117 12.67 5.23 4.05
CA SER A 117 13.53 5.69 2.95
C SER A 117 13.17 4.96 1.65
N TRP A 118 12.80 3.70 1.75
CA TRP A 118 12.31 2.87 0.64
C TRP A 118 10.89 2.40 0.88
N THR A 119 10.19 2.08 -0.20
CA THR A 119 8.82 1.54 -0.16
C THR A 119 8.75 0.21 -0.89
N GLY A 120 7.69 -0.56 -0.62
CA GLY A 120 7.48 -1.87 -1.22
C GLY A 120 6.20 -1.95 -2.04
N THR A 121 6.20 -2.81 -3.06
CA THR A 121 5.03 -3.09 -3.89
C THR A 121 4.83 -4.58 -4.12
N MET A 122 3.61 -4.96 -4.48
CA MET A 122 3.22 -6.34 -4.79
C MET A 122 2.79 -6.44 -6.26
N ASN A 123 3.51 -7.26 -7.05
CA ASN A 123 3.37 -7.34 -8.50
C ASN A 123 3.00 -8.76 -8.94
N LEU A 124 1.70 -9.04 -9.04
CA LEU A 124 1.15 -10.35 -9.43
C LEU A 124 0.51 -10.29 -10.80
N THR A 125 -0.49 -9.42 -10.91
CA THR A 125 -1.47 -9.39 -12.00
C THR A 125 -0.86 -8.98 -13.33
N GLU A 126 -1.25 -9.70 -14.38
CA GLU A 126 -0.92 -9.38 -15.77
C GLU A 126 -2.20 -9.24 -16.59
N PRO A 127 -2.18 -8.64 -17.80
CA PRO A 127 -3.38 -8.45 -18.60
C PRO A 127 -4.24 -9.70 -18.81
N GLN A 128 -3.61 -10.86 -18.93
CA GLN A 128 -4.26 -12.16 -19.12
C GLN A 128 -4.38 -12.99 -17.84
N SER A 129 -3.81 -12.53 -16.72
CA SER A 129 -3.65 -13.33 -15.50
C SER A 129 -3.96 -12.50 -14.25
N GLY A 130 -5.18 -12.60 -13.76
CA GLY A 130 -5.64 -11.94 -12.54
C GLY A 130 -5.96 -12.96 -11.46
N THR A 131 -7.14 -13.55 -11.46
CA THR A 131 -7.55 -14.59 -10.50
C THR A 131 -6.76 -15.87 -10.68
N ASP A 132 -6.55 -16.29 -11.92
CA ASP A 132 -5.71 -17.45 -12.27
C ASP A 132 -4.29 -17.00 -12.59
N LEU A 133 -3.38 -17.15 -11.61
CA LEU A 133 -1.97 -16.80 -11.77
C LEU A 133 -1.17 -17.87 -12.53
N SER A 134 -1.73 -19.05 -12.83
CA SER A 134 -1.04 -20.09 -13.59
C SER A 134 -0.65 -19.63 -15.00
N THR A 135 -1.31 -18.60 -15.49
CA THR A 135 -1.16 -18.06 -16.86
C THR A 135 -0.22 -16.87 -16.97
N ILE A 136 0.52 -16.50 -15.91
CA ILE A 136 1.50 -15.40 -15.97
C ILE A 136 2.55 -15.68 -17.04
N LYS A 137 2.96 -14.61 -17.71
CA LYS A 137 3.95 -14.65 -18.82
C LYS A 137 5.28 -13.99 -18.48
N THR A 138 5.35 -13.23 -17.39
CA THR A 138 6.61 -12.64 -16.90
C THR A 138 7.62 -13.74 -16.69
N LYS A 139 8.80 -13.59 -17.30
CA LYS A 139 9.90 -14.57 -17.27
C LYS A 139 11.08 -14.04 -16.48
N ALA A 140 11.77 -14.95 -15.83
CA ALA A 140 13.04 -14.72 -15.17
C ALA A 140 14.10 -15.67 -15.74
N VAL A 141 15.17 -15.13 -16.29
CA VAL A 141 16.30 -15.89 -16.84
C VAL A 141 17.54 -15.62 -15.98
N ASN A 142 18.19 -16.67 -15.54
CA ASN A 142 19.42 -16.55 -14.75
C ASN A 142 20.60 -16.24 -15.69
N ASP A 143 21.31 -15.14 -15.45
CA ASP A 143 22.50 -14.74 -16.23
C ASP A 143 23.84 -15.22 -15.60
N GLY A 144 23.76 -16.06 -14.56
CA GLY A 144 24.90 -16.58 -13.80
C GLY A 144 25.27 -15.71 -12.59
N LYS A 145 24.81 -14.47 -12.52
CA LYS A 145 25.04 -13.54 -11.41
C LYS A 145 23.71 -13.09 -10.77
N ASN A 146 22.75 -12.75 -11.61
CA ASN A 146 21.45 -12.21 -11.22
C ASN A 146 20.35 -12.86 -12.07
N TRP A 147 19.11 -12.43 -11.86
CA TRP A 147 17.98 -12.79 -12.69
C TRP A 147 17.59 -11.60 -13.59
N ARG A 148 17.35 -11.89 -14.87
CA ARG A 148 16.85 -10.95 -15.87
C ARG A 148 15.36 -11.14 -16.03
N ILE A 149 14.59 -10.15 -15.58
CA ILE A 149 13.13 -10.22 -15.58
C ILE A 149 12.57 -9.47 -16.77
N LYS A 150 11.69 -10.12 -17.54
CA LYS A 150 10.95 -9.53 -18.66
C LYS A 150 9.46 -9.80 -18.57
N GLY A 151 8.67 -8.74 -18.65
CA GLY A 151 7.21 -8.84 -18.65
C GLY A 151 6.51 -7.58 -18.21
N GLN A 152 5.19 -7.66 -18.10
CA GLN A 152 4.35 -6.54 -17.73
C GLN A 152 3.44 -6.92 -16.55
N LYS A 153 3.28 -6.01 -15.61
CA LYS A 153 2.38 -6.13 -14.47
C LYS A 153 1.38 -4.97 -14.47
N ILE A 154 0.11 -5.26 -14.18
CA ILE A 154 -0.96 -4.26 -14.18
C ILE A 154 -1.59 -4.13 -12.79
N TYR A 155 -2.23 -3.01 -12.56
CA TYR A 155 -2.89 -2.67 -11.29
C TYR A 155 -1.93 -2.61 -10.10
N ILE A 156 -0.70 -2.15 -10.33
CA ILE A 156 0.33 -2.09 -9.29
C ILE A 156 0.16 -0.80 -8.50
N THR A 157 -0.37 -0.94 -7.29
CA THR A 157 -0.54 0.16 -6.35
C THR A 157 0.83 0.69 -5.94
N TYR A 158 1.04 2.00 -6.12
CA TYR A 158 2.31 2.68 -5.87
C TYR A 158 3.50 2.04 -6.60
N GLY A 159 3.26 1.46 -7.80
CA GLY A 159 4.32 0.92 -8.65
C GLY A 159 5.36 1.97 -9.05
N GLU A 160 4.94 3.24 -9.12
CA GLU A 160 5.83 4.37 -9.31
C GLU A 160 5.31 5.57 -8.52
N HIS A 161 6.22 6.31 -7.88
CA HIS A 161 5.93 7.54 -7.13
C HIS A 161 7.22 8.30 -6.78
N ASP A 162 7.10 9.53 -6.28
CA ASP A 162 8.20 10.48 -6.11
C ASP A 162 8.53 10.84 -4.65
N PHE A 163 8.06 10.07 -3.65
CA PHE A 163 8.26 10.42 -2.23
C PHE A 163 9.19 9.48 -1.45
N SER A 164 9.67 8.40 -2.04
CA SER A 164 10.75 7.56 -1.45
C SER A 164 11.99 7.57 -2.34
N GLU A 165 13.14 7.24 -1.77
CA GLU A 165 14.41 7.17 -2.48
C GLU A 165 14.48 5.98 -3.45
N ASN A 166 13.85 4.87 -3.08
CA ASN A 166 13.76 3.65 -3.90
C ASN A 166 12.41 2.97 -3.72
N ILE A 167 12.01 2.19 -4.73
CA ILE A 167 10.83 1.32 -4.68
C ILE A 167 11.28 -0.11 -4.89
N ILE A 168 10.92 -0.98 -3.97
CA ILE A 168 11.28 -2.40 -4.00
C ILE A 168 10.06 -3.21 -4.44
N HIS A 169 10.12 -3.72 -5.66
CA HIS A 169 9.02 -4.50 -6.25
C HIS A 169 9.18 -5.97 -5.91
N LEU A 170 8.17 -6.57 -5.27
CA LEU A 170 8.07 -8.02 -5.12
C LEU A 170 7.27 -8.57 -6.29
N VAL A 171 7.93 -9.28 -7.20
CA VAL A 171 7.39 -9.65 -8.50
C VAL A 171 7.30 -11.16 -8.66
N LEU A 172 6.15 -11.66 -9.13
CA LEU A 172 5.99 -13.05 -9.54
C LEU A 172 6.42 -13.24 -10.99
N ALA A 173 7.32 -14.20 -11.23
CA ALA A 173 7.76 -14.57 -12.56
C ALA A 173 8.01 -16.09 -12.65
N LYS A 174 8.00 -16.63 -13.88
CA LYS A 174 8.39 -18.01 -14.17
C LYS A 174 9.85 -18.05 -14.56
N THR A 175 10.59 -18.97 -13.96
CA THR A 175 11.96 -19.26 -14.35
C THR A 175 12.01 -20.07 -15.64
N GLU A 176 13.13 -20.04 -16.33
CA GLU A 176 13.34 -20.85 -17.53
C GLU A 176 13.35 -22.35 -17.17
N GLY A 177 12.57 -23.14 -17.91
CA GLY A 177 12.43 -24.58 -17.63
C GLY A 177 11.52 -24.94 -16.44
N ALA A 178 10.91 -23.95 -15.79
CA ALA A 178 9.99 -24.18 -14.69
C ALA A 178 8.76 -25.03 -15.12
N PRO A 179 8.20 -25.84 -14.22
CA PRO A 179 6.98 -26.57 -14.49
C PRO A 179 5.81 -25.65 -14.83
N GLU A 180 4.86 -26.15 -15.60
CA GLU A 180 3.64 -25.41 -15.92
C GLU A 180 2.77 -25.17 -14.65
N GLY A 181 1.94 -24.14 -14.72
CA GLY A 181 1.01 -23.79 -13.65
C GLY A 181 1.67 -22.99 -12.52
N ILE A 182 1.06 -23.02 -11.34
CA ILE A 182 1.46 -22.22 -10.19
C ILE A 182 2.78 -22.66 -9.54
N LYS A 183 3.16 -23.94 -9.72
CA LYS A 183 4.41 -24.50 -9.17
C LYS A 183 5.68 -23.99 -9.90
N GLY A 184 5.52 -23.42 -11.08
CA GLY A 184 6.64 -22.81 -11.81
C GLY A 184 6.85 -21.33 -11.46
N ILE A 185 6.08 -20.77 -10.53
CA ILE A 185 6.13 -19.36 -10.19
C ILE A 185 7.08 -19.14 -9.02
N SER A 186 8.04 -18.25 -9.21
CA SER A 186 9.00 -17.81 -8.20
C SER A 186 8.81 -16.34 -7.88
N THR A 187 9.36 -15.88 -6.76
CA THR A 187 9.26 -14.50 -6.30
C THR A 187 10.61 -13.80 -6.43
N PHE A 188 10.59 -12.58 -6.96
CA PHE A 188 11.79 -11.78 -7.18
C PHE A 188 11.67 -10.41 -6.54
N ILE A 189 12.75 -9.96 -5.91
CA ILE A 189 12.97 -8.60 -5.46
C ILE A 189 13.57 -7.83 -6.63
N ILE A 190 12.90 -6.78 -7.11
CA ILE A 190 13.35 -5.93 -8.19
C ILE A 190 13.37 -4.49 -7.71
N PRO A 191 14.52 -3.90 -7.36
CA PRO A 191 14.61 -2.51 -6.95
C PRO A 191 14.48 -1.56 -8.16
N LYS A 192 13.85 -0.40 -7.97
CA LYS A 192 13.78 0.68 -8.98
C LYS A 192 15.18 1.20 -9.32
N TYR A 193 15.99 1.45 -8.29
CA TYR A 193 17.42 1.73 -8.42
C TYR A 193 18.20 0.56 -7.85
N LEU A 194 19.22 0.10 -8.57
CA LEU A 194 20.11 -0.95 -8.11
C LEU A 194 20.78 -0.52 -6.80
N ILE A 195 21.22 -1.48 -6.03
CA ILE A 195 21.86 -1.23 -4.74
C ILE A 195 23.29 -1.69 -4.83
N ASN A 196 24.22 -0.79 -4.55
CA ASN A 196 25.64 -1.07 -4.49
C ASN A 196 26.00 -1.90 -3.25
N ASP A 197 27.18 -2.50 -3.23
CA ASP A 197 27.64 -3.34 -2.10
C ASP A 197 27.75 -2.57 -0.78
N ASP A 198 27.88 -1.24 -0.82
CA ASP A 198 27.89 -0.35 0.34
C ASP A 198 26.48 0.11 0.78
N GLY A 199 25.43 -0.38 0.12
CA GLY A 199 24.03 -0.04 0.38
C GLY A 199 23.58 1.30 -0.21
N SER A 200 24.43 2.00 -0.96
CA SER A 200 24.05 3.21 -1.69
C SER A 200 23.25 2.88 -2.95
N LEU A 201 22.51 3.88 -3.46
CA LEU A 201 21.78 3.73 -4.72
C LEU A 201 22.74 3.75 -5.90
N GLY A 202 22.59 2.76 -6.78
CA GLY A 202 23.28 2.66 -8.07
C GLY A 202 22.41 3.15 -9.23
N ASP A 203 22.64 2.57 -10.40
CA ASP A 203 21.94 2.92 -11.63
C ASP A 203 20.45 2.57 -11.55
N ARG A 204 19.65 3.29 -12.37
CA ARG A 204 18.24 2.94 -12.55
C ARG A 204 18.13 1.57 -13.22
N ASN A 205 17.30 0.71 -12.67
CA ASN A 205 17.02 -0.60 -13.21
C ASN A 205 16.12 -0.51 -14.46
N ASP A 206 16.13 -1.54 -15.30
CA ASP A 206 15.32 -1.63 -16.50
C ASP A 206 13.85 -1.94 -16.18
N LEU A 207 13.21 -0.98 -15.54
CA LEU A 207 11.77 -1.00 -15.26
C LEU A 207 11.18 0.41 -15.35
N LYS A 208 9.94 0.49 -15.81
CA LYS A 208 9.26 1.77 -15.97
C LYS A 208 7.74 1.67 -15.79
N CYS A 209 7.14 2.75 -15.30
CA CYS A 209 5.70 2.93 -15.34
C CYS A 209 5.30 3.39 -16.76
N ILE A 210 4.46 2.62 -17.42
CA ILE A 210 4.03 2.95 -18.80
C ILE A 210 2.65 3.58 -18.85
N SER A 211 1.82 3.40 -17.81
CA SER A 211 0.54 4.08 -17.66
C SER A 211 0.04 4.04 -16.23
N LEU A 212 -0.91 4.92 -15.91
CA LEU A 212 -1.69 4.91 -14.67
C LEU A 212 -3.15 4.61 -14.97
N GLU A 213 -3.77 3.81 -14.12
CA GLU A 213 -5.19 3.45 -14.23
C GLU A 213 -6.09 4.62 -13.80
N HIS A 214 -7.11 4.88 -14.60
CA HIS A 214 -8.19 5.79 -14.23
C HIS A 214 -9.24 5.03 -13.40
N LYS A 215 -9.48 5.47 -12.15
CA LYS A 215 -10.35 4.76 -11.19
C LYS A 215 -11.59 5.57 -10.83
N LEU A 216 -12.65 4.89 -10.37
CA LEU A 216 -13.87 5.52 -9.86
C LEU A 216 -13.62 6.27 -8.54
N GLY A 217 -12.80 5.71 -7.65
CA GLY A 217 -12.42 6.27 -6.35
C GLY A 217 -10.95 6.05 -6.06
N ILE A 218 -10.48 6.51 -4.89
CA ILE A 218 -9.06 6.48 -4.48
C ILE A 218 -8.11 6.92 -5.59
N LYS A 219 -8.51 7.98 -6.31
CA LYS A 219 -7.80 8.46 -7.50
C LYS A 219 -6.40 8.96 -7.18
N ALA A 220 -6.19 9.44 -5.95
CA ALA A 220 -4.89 9.90 -5.48
C ALA A 220 -3.86 8.77 -5.27
N SER A 221 -4.28 7.50 -5.22
CA SER A 221 -3.36 6.35 -5.20
C SER A 221 -2.93 6.02 -6.62
N PRO A 222 -1.64 6.18 -7.00
CA PRO A 222 -1.17 5.76 -8.31
C PRO A 222 -1.29 4.25 -8.44
N THR A 223 -2.02 3.81 -9.46
CA THR A 223 -2.20 2.40 -9.80
C THR A 223 -1.55 2.20 -11.15
N ALA A 224 -0.34 1.66 -11.15
CA ALA A 224 0.55 1.65 -12.29
C ALA A 224 0.42 0.38 -13.15
N VAL A 225 0.70 0.53 -14.43
CA VAL A 225 1.14 -0.54 -15.32
C VAL A 225 2.65 -0.48 -15.39
N MET A 226 3.29 -1.55 -14.92
CA MET A 226 4.76 -1.64 -14.83
C MET A 226 5.29 -2.54 -15.94
N SER A 227 6.28 -2.07 -16.68
CA SER A 227 7.05 -2.84 -17.65
C SER A 227 8.43 -3.14 -17.10
N TYR A 228 8.87 -4.37 -17.24
CA TYR A 228 10.16 -4.88 -16.79
C TYR A 228 10.96 -5.39 -17.97
N GLY A 229 12.17 -4.90 -18.14
CA GLY A 229 13.13 -5.43 -19.12
C GLY A 229 12.81 -5.11 -20.57
N GLU A 230 12.20 -3.96 -20.85
CA GLU A 230 11.82 -3.56 -22.21
C GLU A 230 12.96 -2.87 -22.97
N ASP A 231 13.79 -2.11 -22.26
CA ASP A 231 14.79 -1.23 -22.87
C ASP A 231 16.16 -1.92 -23.03
N ASN A 232 16.44 -2.97 -22.22
CA ASN A 232 17.72 -3.66 -22.18
C ASN A 232 17.54 -5.20 -22.15
N GLU A 233 18.53 -5.90 -21.59
CA GLU A 233 18.55 -7.37 -21.51
C GLU A 233 17.54 -7.93 -20.48
N GLY A 234 16.90 -7.09 -19.67
CA GLY A 234 15.94 -7.44 -18.65
C GLY A 234 16.20 -6.70 -17.34
N ALA A 235 15.15 -6.44 -16.57
CA ALA A 235 15.29 -5.85 -15.26
C ALA A 235 16.06 -6.79 -14.33
N ILE A 236 17.03 -6.27 -13.59
CA ILE A 236 17.81 -7.04 -12.63
C ILE A 236 16.95 -7.32 -11.41
N GLY A 237 16.83 -8.61 -11.09
CA GLY A 237 16.10 -9.08 -9.92
C GLY A 237 16.87 -10.12 -9.11
N TYR A 238 16.46 -10.29 -7.87
CA TYR A 238 17.03 -11.24 -6.92
C TYR A 238 15.93 -12.18 -6.46
N MET A 239 16.15 -13.50 -6.53
CA MET A 239 15.15 -14.47 -6.11
C MET A 239 14.99 -14.40 -4.59
N LEU A 240 13.75 -14.24 -4.12
CA LEU A 240 13.41 -14.32 -2.70
C LEU A 240 13.02 -15.75 -2.36
N GLY A 241 13.77 -16.40 -1.49
CA GLY A 241 13.53 -17.77 -1.04
C GLY A 241 13.83 -18.83 -2.10
N GLU A 242 13.00 -19.86 -2.18
CA GLU A 242 13.20 -21.03 -3.03
C GLU A 242 12.44 -20.93 -4.36
N GLU A 243 13.03 -21.47 -5.42
CA GLU A 243 12.40 -21.55 -6.73
C GLU A 243 11.10 -22.37 -6.68
N GLY A 244 10.06 -21.93 -7.39
CA GLY A 244 8.76 -22.58 -7.46
C GLY A 244 7.85 -22.39 -6.24
N LYS A 245 8.31 -21.68 -5.20
CA LYS A 245 7.50 -21.34 -4.01
C LYS A 245 6.98 -19.90 -4.01
N GLY A 246 6.99 -19.24 -5.15
CA GLY A 246 6.64 -17.82 -5.23
C GLY A 246 5.22 -17.52 -4.75
N ILE A 247 4.28 -18.40 -4.98
CA ILE A 247 2.89 -18.21 -4.50
C ILE A 247 2.82 -18.29 -2.97
N GLU A 248 3.54 -19.22 -2.34
CA GLU A 248 3.56 -19.36 -0.87
C GLU A 248 4.09 -18.06 -0.22
N TYR A 249 5.20 -17.53 -0.73
CA TYR A 249 5.81 -16.33 -0.20
C TYR A 249 4.95 -15.07 -0.47
N MET A 250 4.33 -15.00 -1.64
CA MET A 250 3.40 -13.92 -1.95
C MET A 250 2.16 -13.93 -1.04
N PHE A 251 1.71 -15.11 -0.59
CA PHE A 251 0.61 -15.22 0.36
C PHE A 251 0.92 -14.62 1.73
N ILE A 252 2.17 -14.54 2.16
CA ILE A 252 2.57 -13.82 3.38
C ILE A 252 2.12 -12.36 3.25
N MET A 253 2.53 -11.71 2.16
CA MET A 253 2.15 -10.33 1.85
C MET A 253 0.64 -10.19 1.65
N MET A 254 0.01 -11.11 0.94
CA MET A 254 -1.44 -11.09 0.70
C MET A 254 -2.26 -11.25 1.98
N ASN A 255 -1.83 -12.06 2.93
CA ASN A 255 -2.53 -12.23 4.20
C ASN A 255 -2.50 -10.94 5.01
N ARG A 256 -1.37 -10.24 5.02
CA ARG A 256 -1.27 -8.91 5.62
C ARG A 256 -2.20 -7.93 4.92
N ALA A 257 -2.16 -7.88 3.59
CA ALA A 257 -3.02 -7.00 2.82
C ALA A 257 -4.52 -7.27 3.04
N ARG A 258 -4.94 -8.53 3.17
CA ARG A 258 -6.34 -8.90 3.48
C ARG A 258 -6.79 -8.36 4.82
N PHE A 259 -5.96 -8.49 5.86
CA PHE A 259 -6.23 -7.92 7.17
C PHE A 259 -6.37 -6.38 7.09
N ASP A 260 -5.41 -5.72 6.46
CA ASP A 260 -5.40 -4.26 6.34
C ASP A 260 -6.58 -3.74 5.49
N VAL A 261 -7.04 -4.49 4.47
CA VAL A 261 -8.26 -4.15 3.69
C VAL A 261 -9.52 -4.29 4.56
N GLY A 262 -9.59 -5.29 5.44
CA GLY A 262 -10.66 -5.37 6.44
C GLY A 262 -10.67 -4.13 7.35
N LEU A 263 -9.49 -3.71 7.80
CA LEU A 263 -9.31 -2.51 8.62
C LEU A 263 -9.70 -1.21 7.87
N GLN A 264 -9.46 -1.13 6.55
CA GLN A 264 -9.93 -0.02 5.70
C GLN A 264 -11.44 0.14 5.76
N GLY A 265 -12.18 -0.97 5.62
CA GLY A 265 -13.64 -0.96 5.69
C GLY A 265 -14.14 -0.39 7.02
N MET A 266 -13.54 -0.83 8.12
CA MET A 266 -13.88 -0.37 9.47
C MET A 266 -13.50 1.12 9.67
N ALA A 267 -12.33 1.55 9.25
CA ALA A 267 -11.86 2.93 9.37
C ALA A 267 -12.76 3.92 8.61
N ILE A 268 -13.18 3.55 7.40
CA ILE A 268 -14.10 4.37 6.60
C ILE A 268 -15.50 4.39 7.21
N ALA A 269 -15.99 3.26 7.73
CA ALA A 269 -17.26 3.21 8.44
C ALA A 269 -17.27 4.15 9.67
N GLU A 270 -16.17 4.20 10.43
CA GLU A 270 -16.00 5.12 11.55
C GLU A 270 -16.02 6.58 11.10
N THR A 271 -15.25 6.92 10.05
CA THR A 271 -15.25 8.27 9.49
C THR A 271 -16.65 8.70 9.01
N ALA A 272 -17.36 7.81 8.32
CA ALA A 272 -18.72 8.05 7.87
C ALA A 272 -19.68 8.27 9.04
N ARG A 273 -19.56 7.46 10.10
CA ARG A 273 -20.37 7.58 11.33
C ARG A 273 -20.16 8.95 12.00
N GLN A 274 -18.92 9.40 12.15
CA GLN A 274 -18.61 10.70 12.75
C GLN A 274 -19.26 11.83 11.96
N LYS A 275 -19.09 11.84 10.64
CA LYS A 275 -19.73 12.84 9.75
C LYS A 275 -21.27 12.79 9.83
N ALA A 276 -21.86 11.61 9.89
CA ALA A 276 -23.31 11.44 10.03
C ALA A 276 -23.83 12.04 11.35
N ILE A 277 -23.10 11.84 12.46
CA ILE A 277 -23.44 12.41 13.77
C ILE A 277 -23.35 13.95 13.72
N GLU A 278 -22.28 14.51 13.17
CA GLU A 278 -22.10 15.96 13.05
C GLU A 278 -23.23 16.59 12.21
N TYR A 279 -23.52 15.99 11.06
CA TYR A 279 -24.64 16.43 10.23
C TYR A 279 -25.97 16.34 10.96
N ALA A 280 -26.25 15.21 11.64
CA ALA A 280 -27.49 15.01 12.35
C ALA A 280 -27.70 15.99 13.54
N LYS A 281 -26.61 16.50 14.14
CA LYS A 281 -26.64 17.51 15.21
C LYS A 281 -26.96 18.92 14.69
N THR A 282 -26.69 19.21 13.44
CA THR A 282 -26.83 20.57 12.87
C THR A 282 -28.00 20.70 11.91
N ARG A 283 -28.31 19.66 11.15
CA ARG A 283 -29.41 19.68 10.17
C ARG A 283 -30.77 19.74 10.88
N VAL A 284 -31.60 20.71 10.50
CA VAL A 284 -32.99 20.82 10.94
C VAL A 284 -33.91 20.42 9.79
N GLN A 285 -34.82 19.47 10.02
CA GLN A 285 -35.88 19.10 9.10
C GLN A 285 -36.98 18.30 9.82
N GLY A 286 -38.22 18.69 9.55
CA GLY A 286 -39.37 18.14 10.29
C GLY A 286 -39.39 18.56 11.78
N ILE A 287 -40.28 17.96 12.55
CA ILE A 287 -40.35 18.15 13.98
C ILE A 287 -40.32 16.77 14.63
N PRO A 288 -39.26 16.43 15.38
CA PRO A 288 -39.20 15.15 16.09
C PRO A 288 -40.33 15.02 17.12
N ILE A 289 -40.79 13.79 17.38
CA ILE A 289 -41.84 13.49 18.34
C ILE A 289 -41.46 14.07 19.71
N ASN A 290 -42.39 14.79 20.34
CA ASN A 290 -42.20 15.46 21.63
C ASN A 290 -41.06 16.50 21.67
N LYS A 291 -40.77 17.15 20.53
CA LYS A 291 -39.76 18.23 20.41
C LYS A 291 -40.38 19.49 19.77
N ASN A 292 -39.64 20.59 19.88
CA ASN A 292 -40.03 21.88 19.29
C ASN A 292 -39.57 22.01 17.84
N LYS A 293 -40.21 22.91 17.09
CA LYS A 293 -39.74 23.35 15.77
C LYS A 293 -38.32 23.88 15.92
N GLY A 294 -37.46 23.52 14.97
CA GLY A 294 -36.02 23.90 14.98
C GLY A 294 -35.13 22.88 15.70
N THR A 295 -35.67 21.80 16.24
CA THR A 295 -34.83 20.69 16.76
C THR A 295 -34.14 19.97 15.62
N PRO A 296 -32.80 19.73 15.73
CA PRO A 296 -32.05 18.97 14.74
C PRO A 296 -32.56 17.54 14.53
N ILE A 297 -32.26 16.96 13.36
CA ILE A 297 -32.76 15.65 12.96
C ILE A 297 -32.29 14.51 13.88
N ILE A 298 -31.21 14.67 14.64
CA ILE A 298 -30.79 13.71 15.66
C ILE A 298 -31.90 13.46 16.74
N GLY A 299 -32.87 14.36 16.84
CA GLY A 299 -34.06 14.19 17.69
C GLY A 299 -35.02 13.10 17.21
N HIS A 300 -35.03 12.74 15.91
CA HIS A 300 -35.91 11.71 15.37
C HIS A 300 -35.46 10.31 15.78
N GLY A 301 -36.42 9.45 16.13
CA GLY A 301 -36.17 8.09 16.59
C GLY A 301 -35.47 7.22 15.54
N ASP A 302 -35.85 7.37 14.26
CA ASP A 302 -35.23 6.62 13.17
C ASP A 302 -33.77 7.02 12.94
N ILE A 303 -33.45 8.31 12.98
CA ILE A 303 -32.06 8.79 12.89
C ILE A 303 -31.21 8.24 14.03
N LYS A 304 -31.72 8.24 15.27
CA LYS A 304 -31.03 7.63 16.41
C LYS A 304 -30.79 6.15 16.21
N ARG A 305 -31.78 5.41 15.70
CA ARG A 305 -31.66 3.99 15.40
C ARG A 305 -30.56 3.74 14.37
N GLN A 306 -30.51 4.51 13.27
CA GLN A 306 -29.46 4.39 12.25
C GLN A 306 -28.07 4.68 12.82
N LEU A 307 -27.89 5.75 13.58
CA LEU A 307 -26.61 6.08 14.22
C LEU A 307 -26.16 5.01 15.21
N LEU A 308 -27.08 4.39 15.95
CA LEU A 308 -26.77 3.26 16.85
C LEU A 308 -26.33 2.02 16.06
N ILE A 309 -26.99 1.69 14.95
CA ILE A 309 -26.58 0.56 14.08
C ILE A 309 -25.17 0.81 13.55
N MET A 310 -24.90 2.00 13.00
CA MET A 310 -23.56 2.36 12.51
C MET A 310 -22.51 2.18 13.62
N ARG A 311 -22.78 2.68 14.83
CA ARG A 311 -21.87 2.54 15.98
C ARG A 311 -21.64 1.08 16.34
N SER A 312 -22.71 0.31 16.52
CA SER A 312 -22.63 -1.09 16.96
C SER A 312 -21.84 -1.94 15.96
N LEU A 313 -22.07 -1.77 14.65
CA LEU A 313 -21.34 -2.51 13.62
C LEU A 313 -19.86 -2.10 13.57
N THR A 314 -19.54 -0.81 13.67
CA THR A 314 -18.15 -0.33 13.65
C THR A 314 -17.37 -0.82 14.88
N GLU A 315 -17.99 -0.74 16.09
CA GLU A 315 -17.34 -1.23 17.31
C GLU A 315 -17.20 -2.75 17.34
N ALA A 316 -18.14 -3.49 16.75
CA ALA A 316 -18.05 -4.94 16.66
C ALA A 316 -16.96 -5.43 15.67
N MET A 317 -16.63 -4.62 14.65
CA MET A 317 -15.54 -4.90 13.70
C MET A 317 -14.17 -4.55 14.27
N ARG A 318 -14.05 -3.61 15.21
CA ARG A 318 -12.82 -3.20 15.89
C ARG A 318 -12.36 -4.23 16.92
#